data_7fb1e7b2e7b74e895809663720669a8b
#
_entry.id   7fb1e7b2e7b74e895809663720669a8b
#
_cell.length_a   1.000
_cell.length_b   1.000
_cell.length_c   1.000
_cell.angle_alpha   90.00
_cell.angle_beta   90.00
_cell.angle_gamma   90.00
#
_symmetry.space_group_name_H-M   'P 1'
#
loop_
_entity.id
_entity.type
_entity.pdbx_description
1 polymer ?
#
loop_
_entity_poly.entity_id
_entity_poly.type
_entity_poly.pdbx_seq_one_letter_code
_entity_poly.pdbx_strand_id
1 'polypeptide(L)'
;MSSNLMSFKTEGVNLSSIKENYLNIKEKESKPIDLNNFQVSFENRTNMVNWLTFLCNTLNFSNQTLFRVVYIFDQYFSKISKKEMEEMNQDKLNLITIACLSLSTKLEENNCNYIQFLNEKVLNTSNKKIFTNKDLTKMEFEILKVLKYKIFYSTPLDFIDIYLDIFSNFLEKNNFIMVPEILSNIRTISINIMKNNINNESYILNTCSHFSYLCFIQALSQVCIMNSLSYKQLEKIILIFDYQLQNIF
;
A
#
# COMPACT_ATOMS: atom_id res chain seq x y z
N MET A 1 -30.17 26.72 17.52
CA MET A 1 -29.03 25.86 17.88
C MET A 1 -28.01 25.96 16.75
N SER A 2 -27.03 26.84 16.95
CA SER A 2 -25.99 27.14 15.95
C SER A 2 -24.86 26.10 16.08
N SER A 3 -24.72 25.26 15.07
CA SER A 3 -23.61 24.32 14.93
C SER A 3 -22.35 25.12 14.58
N ASN A 4 -21.39 25.16 15.50
CA ASN A 4 -20.04 25.62 15.26
C ASN A 4 -19.37 24.69 14.24
N LEU A 5 -19.43 25.03 12.96
CA LEU A 5 -18.55 24.53 11.93
C LEU A 5 -17.17 25.13 12.21
N MET A 6 -16.28 24.35 12.81
CA MET A 6 -14.86 24.67 12.84
C MET A 6 -14.39 24.82 11.41
N SER A 7 -14.14 26.08 11.00
CA SER A 7 -13.44 26.38 9.74
C SER A 7 -12.00 25.92 9.91
N PHE A 8 -11.65 24.75 9.39
CA PHE A 8 -10.27 24.43 9.08
C PHE A 8 -9.83 25.38 7.96
N LYS A 9 -9.07 26.43 8.30
CA LYS A 9 -8.25 27.11 7.34
C LYS A 9 -7.19 26.10 6.89
N THR A 10 -7.42 25.41 5.79
CA THR A 10 -6.35 24.77 5.03
C THR A 10 -5.50 25.91 4.48
N GLU A 11 -4.35 26.19 5.09
CA GLU A 11 -3.30 26.97 4.43
C GLU A 11 -3.03 26.26 3.12
N GLY A 12 -3.23 26.92 1.99
CA GLY A 12 -3.12 26.35 0.66
C GLY A 12 -1.76 25.64 0.53
N VAL A 13 -1.80 24.32 0.34
CA VAL A 13 -0.58 23.52 0.21
C VAL A 13 0.18 24.04 -1.01
N ASN A 14 1.40 24.50 -0.81
CA ASN A 14 2.20 25.09 -1.87
C ASN A 14 2.57 24.01 -2.90
N LEU A 15 2.28 24.22 -4.18
CA LEU A 15 2.60 23.28 -5.27
C LEU A 15 4.07 22.86 -5.29
N SER A 16 4.99 23.73 -4.87
CA SER A 16 6.41 23.38 -4.77
C SER A 16 6.66 22.32 -3.71
N SER A 17 5.95 22.37 -2.58
CA SER A 17 6.02 21.36 -1.51
C SER A 17 5.44 20.03 -1.96
N ILE A 18 4.31 20.04 -2.68
CA ILE A 18 3.71 18.81 -3.24
C ILE A 18 4.69 18.16 -4.24
N LYS A 19 5.29 18.96 -5.12
CA LYS A 19 6.29 18.47 -6.09
C LYS A 19 7.49 17.85 -5.41
N GLU A 20 8.07 18.51 -4.42
CA GLU A 20 9.19 18.00 -3.65
C GLU A 20 8.84 16.69 -2.96
N ASN A 21 7.68 16.63 -2.31
CA ASN A 21 7.19 15.41 -1.65
C ASN A 21 7.01 14.27 -2.64
N TYR A 22 6.38 14.52 -3.80
CA TYR A 22 6.26 13.52 -4.85
C TYR A 22 7.61 12.99 -5.31
N LEU A 23 8.58 13.87 -5.60
CA LEU A 23 9.91 13.46 -6.05
C LEU A 23 10.61 12.59 -5.00
N ASN A 24 10.51 12.95 -3.72
CA ASN A 24 11.06 12.17 -2.61
C ASN A 24 10.45 10.77 -2.51
N ILE A 25 9.14 10.66 -2.73
CA ILE A 25 8.44 9.36 -2.73
C ILE A 25 8.76 8.58 -4.00
N LYS A 26 8.82 9.24 -5.15
CA LYS A 26 9.15 8.63 -6.43
C LYS A 26 10.57 8.05 -6.47
N GLU A 27 11.53 8.71 -5.85
CA GLU A 27 12.91 8.21 -5.72
C GLU A 27 12.98 6.89 -4.95
N LYS A 28 12.07 6.70 -3.98
CA LYS A 28 11.96 5.47 -3.19
C LYS A 28 11.10 4.39 -3.85
N GLU A 29 10.52 4.68 -5.01
CA GLU A 29 9.68 3.72 -5.71
C GLU A 29 10.53 2.58 -6.30
N SER A 30 10.05 1.35 -6.14
CA SER A 30 10.66 0.21 -6.80
C SER A 30 10.21 0.09 -8.26
N LYS A 31 11.06 -0.56 -9.04
CA LYS A 31 10.67 -1.02 -10.37
C LYS A 31 9.63 -2.14 -10.26
N PRO A 32 8.75 -2.31 -11.27
CA PRO A 32 7.89 -3.48 -11.37
C PRO A 32 8.71 -4.77 -11.28
N ILE A 33 8.09 -5.80 -10.75
CA ILE A 33 8.73 -7.11 -10.64
C ILE A 33 8.65 -7.81 -12.01
N ASP A 34 9.80 -8.31 -12.48
CA ASP A 34 9.84 -9.19 -13.64
C ASP A 34 9.30 -10.58 -13.25
N LEU A 35 8.17 -10.96 -13.85
CA LEU A 35 7.53 -12.25 -13.57
C LEU A 35 8.41 -13.45 -13.91
N ASN A 36 9.35 -13.32 -14.84
CA ASN A 36 10.30 -14.39 -15.15
C ASN A 36 11.23 -14.71 -13.97
N ASN A 37 11.45 -13.75 -13.09
CA ASN A 37 12.23 -13.88 -11.87
C ASN A 37 11.37 -14.13 -10.62
N PHE A 38 10.04 -14.13 -10.76
CA PHE A 38 9.13 -14.31 -9.64
C PHE A 38 8.94 -15.80 -9.35
N GLN A 39 9.49 -16.28 -8.25
CA GLN A 39 9.63 -17.71 -8.00
C GLN A 39 8.42 -18.35 -7.31
N VAL A 40 7.58 -17.59 -6.62
CA VAL A 40 6.37 -18.13 -5.97
C VAL A 40 5.21 -18.22 -6.98
N SER A 41 4.45 -19.32 -6.95
CA SER A 41 3.25 -19.44 -7.77
C SER A 41 2.19 -18.41 -7.38
N PHE A 42 1.39 -17.94 -8.36
CA PHE A 42 0.30 -16.99 -8.07
C PHE A 42 -0.71 -17.53 -7.08
N GLU A 43 -0.98 -18.81 -7.07
CA GLU A 43 -1.87 -19.47 -6.10
C GLU A 43 -1.30 -19.35 -4.68
N ASN A 44 -0.03 -19.71 -4.49
CA ASN A 44 0.64 -19.59 -3.19
C ASN A 44 0.73 -18.13 -2.75
N ARG A 45 1.06 -17.21 -3.67
CA ARG A 45 1.06 -15.78 -3.38
C ARG A 45 -0.32 -15.32 -2.91
N THR A 46 -1.36 -15.65 -3.65
CA THR A 46 -2.74 -15.28 -3.29
C THR A 46 -3.12 -15.79 -1.91
N ASN A 47 -2.81 -17.04 -1.59
CA ASN A 47 -3.07 -17.61 -0.28
C ASN A 47 -2.31 -16.87 0.83
N MET A 48 -1.04 -16.53 0.62
CA MET A 48 -0.24 -15.81 1.61
C MET A 48 -0.70 -14.36 1.77
N VAL A 49 -1.02 -13.66 0.69
CA VAL A 49 -1.53 -12.28 0.73
C VAL A 49 -2.90 -12.22 1.41
N ASN A 50 -3.78 -13.19 1.15
CA ASN A 50 -5.06 -13.31 1.85
C ASN A 50 -4.86 -13.53 3.36
N TRP A 51 -3.92 -14.38 3.73
CA TRP A 51 -3.57 -14.61 5.13
C TRP A 51 -2.99 -13.34 5.79
N LEU A 52 -2.07 -12.65 5.12
CA LEU A 52 -1.54 -11.36 5.58
C LEU A 52 -2.64 -10.31 5.76
N THR A 53 -3.56 -10.22 4.81
CA THR A 53 -4.71 -9.31 4.88
C THR A 53 -5.60 -9.63 6.08
N PHE A 54 -5.88 -10.91 6.31
CA PHE A 54 -6.62 -11.38 7.48
C PHE A 54 -5.90 -11.01 8.79
N LEU A 55 -4.59 -11.25 8.87
CA LEU A 55 -3.79 -10.92 10.05
C LEU A 55 -3.77 -9.41 10.31
N CYS A 56 -3.51 -8.59 9.30
CA CYS A 56 -3.51 -7.14 9.43
C CYS A 56 -4.86 -6.61 9.93
N ASN A 57 -5.97 -7.12 9.39
CA ASN A 57 -7.30 -6.72 9.82
C ASN A 57 -7.60 -7.20 11.27
N THR A 58 -7.27 -8.43 11.61
CA THR A 58 -7.51 -9.01 12.96
C THR A 58 -6.70 -8.30 14.03
N LEU A 59 -5.50 -7.86 13.68
CA LEU A 59 -4.56 -7.20 14.60
C LEU A 59 -4.68 -5.68 14.58
N ASN A 60 -5.62 -5.12 13.78
CA ASN A 60 -5.83 -3.70 13.57
C ASN A 60 -4.55 -2.95 13.13
N PHE A 61 -3.73 -3.59 12.32
CA PHE A 61 -2.58 -2.92 11.71
C PHE A 61 -3.04 -1.91 10.66
N SER A 62 -2.20 -0.90 10.43
CA SER A 62 -2.46 0.13 9.43
C SER A 62 -2.48 -0.45 8.00
N ASN A 63 -3.15 0.26 7.09
CA ASN A 63 -3.08 -0.10 5.67
C ASN A 63 -1.66 0.00 5.12
N GLN A 64 -0.84 0.89 5.68
CA GLN A 64 0.56 1.03 5.32
C GLN A 64 1.33 -0.26 5.60
N THR A 65 1.11 -0.87 6.78
CA THR A 65 1.68 -2.18 7.14
C THR A 65 1.28 -3.26 6.15
N LEU A 66 0.01 -3.32 5.72
CA LEU A 66 -0.45 -4.30 4.73
C LEU A 66 0.28 -4.14 3.39
N PHE A 67 0.34 -2.94 2.83
CA PHE A 67 1.03 -2.72 1.55
C PHE A 67 2.54 -2.95 1.68
N ARG A 68 3.13 -2.59 2.81
CA ARG A 68 4.55 -2.83 3.09
C ARG A 68 4.88 -4.32 3.17
N VAL A 69 4.07 -5.11 3.87
CA VAL A 69 4.34 -6.54 4.01
C VAL A 69 4.22 -7.27 2.66
N VAL A 70 3.19 -6.95 1.87
CA VAL A 70 3.05 -7.56 0.53
C VAL A 70 4.21 -7.16 -0.36
N TYR A 71 4.65 -5.91 -0.29
CA TYR A 71 5.83 -5.45 -1.03
C TYR A 71 7.10 -6.23 -0.63
N ILE A 72 7.41 -6.35 0.66
CA ILE A 72 8.60 -7.08 1.14
C ILE A 72 8.53 -8.55 0.70
N PHE A 73 7.37 -9.17 0.81
CA PHE A 73 7.11 -10.55 0.35
C PHE A 73 7.40 -10.70 -1.15
N ASP A 74 6.80 -9.88 -1.99
CA ASP A 74 6.95 -9.94 -3.44
C ASP A 74 8.40 -9.69 -3.86
N GLN A 75 9.07 -8.71 -3.25
CA GLN A 75 10.49 -8.41 -3.52
C GLN A 75 11.42 -9.56 -3.10
N TYR A 76 11.14 -10.24 -2.00
CA TYR A 76 11.91 -11.40 -1.56
C TYR A 76 11.81 -12.51 -2.61
N PHE A 77 10.59 -12.89 -3.02
CA PHE A 77 10.34 -13.94 -3.99
C PHE A 77 10.80 -13.62 -5.42
N SER A 78 11.02 -12.35 -5.73
CA SER A 78 11.64 -11.95 -7.00
C SER A 78 13.18 -12.05 -7.02
N LYS A 79 13.83 -12.31 -5.87
CA LYS A 79 15.29 -12.30 -5.72
C LYS A 79 15.90 -13.62 -5.28
N ILE A 80 15.09 -14.54 -4.76
CA ILE A 80 15.57 -15.90 -4.46
C ILE A 80 15.77 -16.70 -5.73
N SER A 81 16.63 -17.69 -5.67
CA SER A 81 16.89 -18.58 -6.80
C SER A 81 15.78 -19.63 -6.97
N LYS A 82 15.65 -20.16 -8.18
CA LYS A 82 14.74 -21.27 -8.47
C LYS A 82 15.00 -22.49 -7.57
N LYS A 83 16.26 -22.79 -7.31
CA LYS A 83 16.67 -23.89 -6.44
C LYS A 83 16.15 -23.69 -5.00
N GLU A 84 16.29 -22.48 -4.45
CA GLU A 84 15.76 -22.17 -3.11
C GLU A 84 14.24 -22.32 -3.05
N MET A 85 13.54 -22.02 -4.15
CA MET A 85 12.09 -22.22 -4.23
C MET A 85 11.72 -23.70 -4.33
N GLU A 86 12.43 -24.50 -5.09
CA GLU A 86 12.21 -25.95 -5.22
C GLU A 86 12.40 -26.70 -3.88
N GLU A 87 13.30 -26.19 -3.02
CA GLU A 87 13.56 -26.72 -1.68
C GLU A 87 12.60 -26.17 -0.61
N MET A 88 11.65 -25.30 -1.01
CA MET A 88 10.75 -24.61 -0.08
C MET A 88 9.53 -25.48 0.25
N ASN A 89 9.36 -25.78 1.53
CA ASN A 89 8.13 -26.40 2.04
C ASN A 89 7.15 -25.33 2.57
N GLN A 90 5.92 -25.75 2.88
CA GLN A 90 4.87 -24.87 3.38
C GLN A 90 5.25 -24.18 4.70
N ASP A 91 5.96 -24.86 5.60
CA ASP A 91 6.37 -24.28 6.87
C ASP A 91 7.37 -23.13 6.67
N LYS A 92 8.33 -23.31 5.75
CA LYS A 92 9.29 -22.25 5.40
C LYS A 92 8.58 -21.08 4.74
N LEU A 93 7.60 -21.31 3.84
CA LEU A 93 6.79 -20.27 3.22
C LEU A 93 6.00 -19.49 4.29
N ASN A 94 5.39 -20.16 5.24
CA ASN A 94 4.69 -19.55 6.36
C ASN A 94 5.64 -18.70 7.22
N LEU A 95 6.82 -19.21 7.52
CA LEU A 95 7.83 -18.49 8.31
C LEU A 95 8.29 -17.20 7.60
N ILE A 96 8.54 -17.27 6.28
CA ILE A 96 8.88 -16.11 5.46
C ILE A 96 7.76 -15.08 5.53
N THR A 97 6.51 -15.51 5.37
CA THR A 97 5.34 -14.63 5.40
C THR A 97 5.22 -13.89 6.73
N ILE A 98 5.38 -14.60 7.85
CA ILE A 98 5.35 -14.00 9.20
C ILE A 98 6.56 -13.08 9.41
N ALA A 99 7.74 -13.44 8.92
CA ALA A 99 8.92 -12.60 9.04
C ALA A 99 8.78 -11.28 8.23
N CYS A 100 8.16 -11.33 7.04
CA CYS A 100 7.81 -10.13 6.28
C CYS A 100 6.83 -9.23 7.07
N LEU A 101 5.81 -9.84 7.72
CA LEU A 101 4.87 -9.09 8.55
C LEU A 101 5.58 -8.45 9.76
N SER A 102 6.45 -9.21 10.43
CA SER A 102 7.22 -8.70 11.56
C SER A 102 8.14 -7.52 11.18
N LEU A 103 8.80 -7.60 10.03
CA LEU A 103 9.61 -6.49 9.51
C LEU A 103 8.75 -5.26 9.20
N SER A 104 7.58 -5.46 8.60
CA SER A 104 6.66 -4.36 8.25
C SER A 104 6.10 -3.68 9.48
N THR A 105 5.70 -4.44 10.50
CA THR A 105 5.19 -3.88 11.76
C THR A 105 6.25 -3.08 12.51
N LYS A 106 7.51 -3.51 12.47
CA LYS A 106 8.64 -2.75 13.06
C LYS A 106 8.89 -1.42 12.35
N LEU A 107 8.50 -1.29 11.08
CA LEU A 107 8.68 -0.06 10.31
C LEU A 107 7.50 0.91 10.44
N GLU A 108 6.27 0.38 10.52
CA GLU A 108 5.07 1.18 10.34
C GLU A 108 4.26 1.36 11.65
N GLU A 109 4.43 0.46 12.62
CA GLU A 109 3.61 0.49 13.84
C GLU A 109 4.42 0.99 15.04
N ASN A 110 3.83 1.91 15.80
CA ASN A 110 4.50 2.55 16.93
C ASN A 110 4.66 1.67 18.18
N ASN A 111 4.00 0.49 18.23
CA ASN A 111 3.99 -0.40 19.39
C ASN A 111 4.78 -1.68 19.14
N CYS A 112 5.93 -1.84 19.80
CA CYS A 112 6.81 -3.01 19.66
C CYS A 112 6.29 -4.31 20.30
N ASN A 113 5.18 -4.29 21.02
CA ASN A 113 4.63 -5.48 21.73
C ASN A 113 3.97 -6.50 20.79
N TYR A 114 3.87 -6.21 19.50
CA TYR A 114 3.24 -7.10 18.51
C TYR A 114 4.00 -8.41 18.28
N ILE A 115 5.31 -8.48 18.55
CA ILE A 115 6.09 -9.70 18.33
C ILE A 115 5.65 -10.79 19.30
N GLN A 116 5.40 -10.46 20.57
CA GLN A 116 4.85 -11.40 21.53
C GLN A 116 3.43 -11.83 21.15
N PHE A 117 2.62 -10.87 20.71
CA PHE A 117 1.25 -11.11 20.29
C PHE A 117 1.15 -11.92 18.99
N LEU A 118 2.01 -11.67 17.98
CA LEU A 118 2.13 -12.50 16.79
C LEU A 118 2.51 -13.94 17.17
N ASN A 119 3.47 -14.11 18.07
CA ASN A 119 3.86 -15.42 18.56
C ASN A 119 2.73 -16.14 19.31
N GLU A 120 1.96 -15.43 20.12
CA GLU A 120 0.87 -16.03 20.88
C GLU A 120 -0.37 -16.33 20.03
N LYS A 121 -0.78 -15.43 19.14
CA LYS A 121 -2.00 -15.61 18.35
C LYS A 121 -1.79 -16.35 17.04
N VAL A 122 -0.72 -16.08 16.32
CA VAL A 122 -0.49 -16.69 14.99
C VAL A 122 0.13 -18.07 15.13
N LEU A 123 0.99 -18.27 16.13
CA LEU A 123 1.64 -19.56 16.37
C LEU A 123 0.80 -20.50 17.21
N ASN A 124 -0.18 -19.99 17.98
CA ASN A 124 -1.05 -20.82 18.83
C ASN A 124 -2.38 -21.25 18.17
N THR A 125 -2.76 -20.70 17.01
CA THR A 125 -4.02 -21.08 16.33
C THR A 125 -4.02 -22.52 15.81
N SER A 126 -2.88 -23.18 15.75
CA SER A 126 -2.75 -24.56 15.25
C SER A 126 -2.37 -25.60 16.32
N ASN A 127 -2.44 -25.28 17.63
CA ASN A 127 -1.96 -26.17 18.72
C ASN A 127 -0.53 -26.73 18.51
N LYS A 128 0.21 -26.29 17.53
CA LYS A 128 1.61 -26.60 17.31
C LYS A 128 2.38 -25.29 17.26
N LYS A 129 3.29 -25.10 18.19
CA LYS A 129 4.29 -24.02 18.13
C LYS A 129 5.22 -24.30 16.95
N ILE A 130 4.86 -23.78 15.78
CA ILE A 130 5.53 -24.11 14.51
C ILE A 130 6.91 -23.46 14.44
N PHE A 131 7.07 -22.24 15.03
CA PHE A 131 8.33 -21.48 14.97
C PHE A 131 8.69 -20.87 16.31
N THR A 132 10.00 -20.76 16.56
CA THR A 132 10.53 -20.05 17.73
C THR A 132 10.86 -18.59 17.36
N ASN A 133 11.00 -17.72 18.38
CA ASN A 133 11.49 -16.35 18.16
C ASN A 133 12.86 -16.33 17.46
N LYS A 134 13.69 -17.36 17.72
CA LYS A 134 15.00 -17.52 17.07
C LYS A 134 14.86 -17.80 15.58
N ASP A 135 13.91 -18.64 15.19
CA ASP A 135 13.63 -18.96 13.79
C ASP A 135 13.13 -17.69 13.05
N LEU A 136 12.22 -16.95 13.70
CA LEU A 136 11.70 -15.70 13.16
C LEU A 136 12.82 -14.67 12.95
N THR A 137 13.65 -14.43 13.97
CA THR A 137 14.77 -13.47 13.86
C THR A 137 15.78 -13.88 12.79
N LYS A 138 16.06 -15.18 12.68
CA LYS A 138 16.94 -15.73 11.64
C LYS A 138 16.37 -15.45 10.24
N MET A 139 15.06 -15.70 10.06
CA MET A 139 14.39 -15.47 8.78
C MET A 139 14.31 -13.99 8.42
N GLU A 140 14.01 -13.11 9.38
CA GLU A 140 14.09 -11.66 9.17
C GLU A 140 15.46 -11.24 8.64
N PHE A 141 16.52 -11.77 9.23
CA PHE A 141 17.88 -11.46 8.80
C PHE A 141 18.20 -12.01 7.40
N GLU A 142 17.70 -13.20 7.04
CA GLU A 142 17.80 -13.75 5.68
C GLU A 142 17.08 -12.86 4.67
N ILE A 143 15.85 -12.43 4.97
CA ILE A 143 15.10 -11.50 4.11
C ILE A 143 15.86 -10.18 3.92
N LEU A 144 16.34 -9.58 5.00
CA LEU A 144 17.13 -8.34 4.94
C LEU A 144 18.38 -8.48 4.08
N LYS A 145 19.10 -9.61 4.19
CA LYS A 145 20.27 -9.89 3.34
C LYS A 145 19.91 -9.99 1.86
N VAL A 146 18.88 -10.78 1.52
CA VAL A 146 18.40 -10.95 0.14
C VAL A 146 17.99 -9.60 -0.45
N LEU A 147 17.31 -8.76 0.34
CA LEU A 147 16.88 -7.42 -0.06
C LEU A 147 17.99 -6.36 0.06
N LYS A 148 19.23 -6.74 0.44
CA LYS A 148 20.36 -5.83 0.65
C LYS A 148 20.00 -4.69 1.61
N TYR A 149 19.21 -4.98 2.64
CA TYR A 149 18.67 -4.05 3.64
C TYR A 149 17.79 -2.93 3.07
N LYS A 150 17.37 -3.05 1.81
CA LYS A 150 16.46 -2.10 1.16
C LYS A 150 15.02 -2.59 1.35
N ILE A 151 14.36 -2.16 2.41
CA ILE A 151 12.96 -2.49 2.73
C ILE A 151 12.07 -1.25 2.88
N PHE A 152 12.67 -0.07 2.79
CA PHE A 152 11.99 1.22 2.95
C PHE A 152 11.67 1.83 1.58
N TYR A 153 10.65 1.28 0.92
CA TYR A 153 10.17 1.75 -0.37
C TYR A 153 8.83 2.46 -0.23
N SER A 154 8.50 3.30 -1.21
CA SER A 154 7.19 3.91 -1.28
C SER A 154 6.12 2.86 -1.56
N THR A 155 5.01 2.96 -0.86
CA THR A 155 3.84 2.10 -1.02
C THR A 155 2.80 2.77 -1.91
N PRO A 156 1.80 2.05 -2.43
CA PRO A 156 0.71 2.67 -3.17
C PRO A 156 -0.04 3.73 -2.36
N LEU A 157 -0.10 3.61 -1.03
CA LEU A 157 -0.80 4.57 -0.19
C LEU A 157 -0.11 5.95 -0.15
N ASP A 158 1.23 5.96 -0.18
CA ASP A 158 2.00 7.21 -0.24
C ASP A 158 1.64 8.04 -1.48
N PHE A 159 1.38 7.38 -2.61
CA PHE A 159 0.96 8.05 -3.84
C PHE A 159 -0.49 8.51 -3.81
N ILE A 160 -1.40 7.76 -3.19
CA ILE A 160 -2.80 8.19 -3.02
C ILE A 160 -2.87 9.51 -2.26
N ASP A 161 -2.12 9.63 -1.17
CA ASP A 161 -2.13 10.84 -0.35
C ASP A 161 -1.62 12.06 -1.15
N ILE A 162 -0.60 11.88 -1.99
CA ILE A 162 -0.13 12.94 -2.91
C ILE A 162 -1.17 13.28 -4.00
N TYR A 163 -1.82 12.28 -4.58
CA TYR A 163 -2.85 12.54 -5.59
C TYR A 163 -4.03 13.29 -5.01
N LEU A 164 -4.38 13.05 -3.75
CA LEU A 164 -5.38 13.82 -3.03
C LEU A 164 -4.94 15.27 -2.80
N ASP A 165 -3.68 15.50 -2.43
CA ASP A 165 -3.13 16.84 -2.25
C ASP A 165 -3.14 17.65 -3.57
N ILE A 166 -2.74 17.01 -4.68
CA ILE A 166 -2.78 17.61 -6.01
C ILE A 166 -4.24 17.96 -6.39
N PHE A 167 -5.15 17.02 -6.15
CA PHE A 167 -6.55 17.18 -6.47
C PHE A 167 -7.21 18.26 -5.61
N SER A 168 -6.93 18.32 -4.31
CA SER A 168 -7.38 19.38 -3.41
C SER A 168 -6.93 20.76 -3.87
N ASN A 169 -5.63 20.90 -4.17
CA ASN A 169 -5.07 22.15 -4.66
C ASN A 169 -5.73 22.61 -5.99
N PHE A 170 -6.02 21.66 -6.88
CA PHE A 170 -6.76 21.96 -8.12
C PHE A 170 -8.15 22.51 -7.83
N LEU A 171 -8.88 21.90 -6.91
CA LEU A 171 -10.25 22.31 -6.58
C LEU A 171 -10.27 23.70 -5.95
N GLU A 172 -9.35 23.98 -5.04
CA GLU A 172 -9.20 25.30 -4.42
C GLU A 172 -8.95 26.40 -5.46
N LYS A 173 -8.03 26.16 -6.41
CA LYS A 173 -7.70 27.12 -7.47
C LYS A 173 -8.87 27.42 -8.41
N ASN A 174 -9.79 26.50 -8.57
CA ASN A 174 -10.96 26.66 -9.42
C ASN A 174 -12.22 27.09 -8.64
N ASN A 175 -12.07 27.53 -7.38
CA ASN A 175 -13.15 27.93 -6.48
C ASN A 175 -14.24 26.86 -6.29
N PHE A 176 -13.88 25.60 -6.43
CA PHE A 176 -14.75 24.51 -6.04
C PHE A 176 -14.72 24.41 -4.50
N ILE A 177 -15.84 24.70 -3.88
CA ILE A 177 -16.00 24.47 -2.42
C ILE A 177 -16.00 22.96 -2.23
N MET A 178 -14.82 22.44 -1.85
CA MET A 178 -14.76 21.03 -1.48
C MET A 178 -15.24 20.80 -0.08
N VAL A 179 -16.14 19.86 0.01
CA VAL A 179 -16.48 19.28 1.30
C VAL A 179 -15.34 18.29 1.64
N PRO A 180 -14.63 18.44 2.77
CA PRO A 180 -13.55 17.52 3.21
C PRO A 180 -14.00 16.05 3.17
N GLU A 181 -15.27 15.80 3.27
CA GLU A 181 -15.92 14.50 3.15
C GLU A 181 -15.68 13.84 1.77
N ILE A 182 -15.66 14.62 0.68
CA ILE A 182 -15.43 14.09 -0.68
C ILE A 182 -14.00 13.54 -0.81
N LEU A 183 -13.00 14.27 -0.31
CA LEU A 183 -11.59 13.79 -0.31
C LEU A 183 -11.43 12.53 0.54
N SER A 184 -12.06 12.52 1.71
CA SER A 184 -12.06 11.34 2.60
C SER A 184 -12.73 10.13 1.93
N ASN A 185 -13.82 10.34 1.20
CA ASN A 185 -14.49 9.28 0.44
C ASN A 185 -13.62 8.77 -0.70
N ILE A 186 -12.98 9.65 -1.49
CA ILE A 186 -12.06 9.26 -2.56
C ILE A 186 -10.92 8.43 -1.95
N ARG A 187 -10.31 8.88 -0.85
CA ARG A 187 -9.25 8.16 -0.16
C ARG A 187 -9.69 6.75 0.26
N THR A 188 -10.83 6.67 0.94
CA THR A 188 -11.37 5.41 1.46
C THR A 188 -11.68 4.42 0.34
N ILE A 189 -12.33 4.89 -0.74
CA ILE A 189 -12.66 4.07 -1.90
C ILE A 189 -11.37 3.63 -2.61
N SER A 190 -10.38 4.52 -2.80
CA SER A 190 -9.09 4.16 -3.39
C SER A 190 -8.40 3.04 -2.62
N ILE A 191 -8.35 3.13 -1.29
CA ILE A 191 -7.75 2.10 -0.42
C ILE A 191 -8.51 0.77 -0.58
N ASN A 192 -9.83 0.79 -0.63
CA ASN A 192 -10.63 -0.42 -0.80
C ASN A 192 -10.38 -1.06 -2.18
N ILE A 193 -10.31 -0.25 -3.24
CA ILE A 193 -9.96 -0.73 -4.59
C ILE A 193 -8.56 -1.35 -4.58
N MET A 194 -7.57 -0.70 -3.96
CA MET A 194 -6.21 -1.24 -3.87
C MET A 194 -6.18 -2.58 -3.13
N LYS A 195 -6.87 -2.69 -1.98
CA LYS A 195 -6.96 -3.95 -1.23
C LYS A 195 -7.60 -5.08 -2.04
N ASN A 196 -8.66 -4.79 -2.78
CA ASN A 196 -9.35 -5.78 -3.61
C ASN A 196 -8.49 -6.24 -4.80
N ASN A 197 -7.55 -5.41 -5.24
CA ASN A 197 -6.67 -5.71 -6.37
C ASN A 197 -5.25 -6.13 -5.98
N ILE A 198 -4.92 -6.20 -4.70
CA ILE A 198 -3.58 -6.53 -4.20
C ILE A 198 -3.12 -7.95 -4.61
N ASN A 199 -4.07 -8.85 -4.86
CA ASN A 199 -3.83 -10.21 -5.35
C ASN A 199 -3.67 -10.30 -6.87
N ASN A 200 -4.02 -9.25 -7.61
CA ASN A 200 -3.98 -9.28 -9.08
C ASN A 200 -2.54 -9.12 -9.58
N GLU A 201 -2.26 -9.71 -10.74
CA GLU A 201 -0.97 -9.53 -11.42
C GLU A 201 -0.64 -8.06 -11.68
N SER A 202 -1.67 -7.24 -11.94
CA SER A 202 -1.51 -5.81 -12.15
C SER A 202 -0.81 -5.09 -10.99
N TYR A 203 -0.96 -5.58 -9.75
CA TYR A 203 -0.26 -5.03 -8.59
C TYR A 203 1.25 -5.23 -8.69
N ILE A 204 1.70 -6.40 -9.17
CA ILE A 204 3.13 -6.76 -9.29
C ILE A 204 3.75 -6.11 -10.53
N LEU A 205 2.99 -6.06 -11.64
CA LEU A 205 3.46 -5.60 -12.95
C LEU A 205 3.55 -4.09 -13.08
N ASN A 206 2.90 -3.35 -12.21
CA ASN A 206 2.92 -1.90 -12.23
C ASN A 206 3.84 -1.32 -11.15
N THR A 207 4.32 -0.10 -11.38
CA THR A 207 4.91 0.70 -10.30
C THR A 207 3.82 1.09 -9.29
N CYS A 208 4.20 1.34 -8.04
CA CYS A 208 3.26 1.78 -7.01
C CYS A 208 2.51 3.06 -7.43
N SER A 209 3.19 4.01 -8.05
CA SER A 209 2.58 5.25 -8.56
C SER A 209 1.51 4.96 -9.62
N HIS A 210 1.82 4.12 -10.60
CA HIS A 210 0.86 3.81 -11.68
C HIS A 210 -0.35 3.03 -11.15
N PHE A 211 -0.12 2.02 -10.31
CA PHE A 211 -1.20 1.27 -9.67
C PHE A 211 -2.10 2.18 -8.84
N SER A 212 -1.52 3.07 -8.03
CA SER A 212 -2.26 4.05 -7.23
C SER A 212 -3.03 5.04 -8.07
N TYR A 213 -2.45 5.50 -9.19
CA TYR A 213 -3.15 6.37 -10.12
C TYR A 213 -4.42 5.72 -10.67
N LEU A 214 -4.34 4.47 -11.14
CA LEU A 214 -5.51 3.74 -11.64
C LEU A 214 -6.60 3.59 -10.56
N CYS A 215 -6.21 3.25 -9.33
CA CYS A 215 -7.13 3.14 -8.21
C CYS A 215 -7.76 4.50 -7.84
N PHE A 216 -6.98 5.58 -7.87
CA PHE A 216 -7.45 6.94 -7.62
C PHE A 216 -8.48 7.39 -8.66
N ILE A 217 -8.21 7.22 -9.95
CA ILE A 217 -9.14 7.58 -11.03
C ILE A 217 -10.43 6.76 -10.94
N GLN A 218 -10.34 5.48 -10.61
CA GLN A 218 -11.52 4.65 -10.41
C GLN A 218 -12.35 5.12 -9.20
N ALA A 219 -11.72 5.47 -8.10
CA ALA A 219 -12.38 6.00 -6.91
C ALA A 219 -13.04 7.36 -7.19
N LEU A 220 -12.32 8.25 -7.87
CA LEU A 220 -12.84 9.56 -8.31
C LEU A 220 -14.08 9.39 -9.18
N SER A 221 -14.05 8.45 -10.12
CA SER A 221 -15.20 8.14 -10.99
C SER A 221 -16.40 7.67 -10.18
N GLN A 222 -16.21 6.80 -9.20
CA GLN A 222 -17.29 6.32 -8.33
C GLN A 222 -17.89 7.47 -7.50
N VAL A 223 -17.07 8.32 -6.90
CA VAL A 223 -17.53 9.47 -6.11
C VAL A 223 -18.28 10.47 -6.98
N CYS A 224 -17.83 10.73 -8.21
CA CYS A 224 -18.52 11.62 -9.13
C CYS A 224 -19.92 11.08 -9.52
N ILE A 225 -20.03 9.77 -9.78
CA ILE A 225 -21.31 9.11 -10.06
C ILE A 225 -22.25 9.21 -8.85
N MET A 226 -21.73 8.94 -7.66
CA MET A 226 -22.52 9.04 -6.41
C MET A 226 -23.06 10.47 -6.18
N ASN A 227 -22.34 11.49 -6.63
CA ASN A 227 -22.75 12.90 -6.55
C ASN A 227 -23.50 13.39 -7.80
N SER A 228 -23.99 12.48 -8.65
CA SER A 228 -24.82 12.79 -9.84
C SER A 228 -24.11 13.67 -10.87
N LEU A 229 -22.78 13.62 -10.94
CA LEU A 229 -22.03 14.33 -12.00
C LEU A 229 -22.20 13.61 -13.33
N SER A 230 -22.36 14.39 -14.40
CA SER A 230 -22.43 13.85 -15.76
C SER A 230 -21.07 13.29 -16.20
N TYR A 231 -21.09 12.31 -17.13
CA TYR A 231 -19.87 11.74 -17.72
C TYR A 231 -18.93 12.82 -18.29
N LYS A 232 -19.49 13.85 -18.96
CA LYS A 232 -18.69 14.98 -19.50
C LYS A 232 -17.99 15.78 -18.41
N GLN A 233 -18.63 15.95 -17.25
CA GLN A 233 -18.01 16.66 -16.11
C GLN A 233 -16.88 15.81 -15.52
N LEU A 234 -17.08 14.50 -15.37
CA LEU A 234 -16.06 13.58 -14.91
C LEU A 234 -14.85 13.58 -15.87
N GLU A 235 -15.06 13.41 -17.17
CA GLU A 235 -13.99 13.44 -18.18
C GLU A 235 -13.17 14.73 -18.10
N LYS A 236 -13.85 15.88 -17.97
CA LYS A 236 -13.17 17.17 -17.80
C LYS A 236 -12.33 17.21 -16.51
N ILE A 237 -12.84 16.71 -15.40
CA ILE A 237 -12.11 16.65 -14.13
C ILE A 237 -10.85 15.79 -14.26
N ILE A 238 -10.96 14.61 -14.87
CA ILE A 238 -9.82 13.70 -15.10
C ILE A 238 -8.77 14.36 -16.00
N LEU A 239 -9.18 14.94 -17.13
CA LEU A 239 -8.26 15.63 -18.06
C LEU A 239 -7.49 16.77 -17.38
N ILE A 240 -8.15 17.52 -16.52
CA ILE A 240 -7.49 18.61 -15.81
C ILE A 240 -6.56 18.06 -14.72
N PHE A 241 -6.95 16.99 -14.03
CA PHE A 241 -6.08 16.33 -13.05
C PHE A 241 -4.82 15.80 -13.74
N ASP A 242 -4.93 15.13 -14.88
CA ASP A 242 -3.81 14.63 -15.67
C ASP A 242 -2.89 15.76 -16.14
N TYR A 243 -3.47 16.87 -16.58
CA TYR A 243 -2.69 18.06 -16.95
C TYR A 243 -1.92 18.64 -15.76
N GLN A 244 -2.53 18.68 -14.56
CA GLN A 244 -1.84 19.12 -13.36
C GLN A 244 -0.72 18.14 -12.97
N LEU A 245 -0.97 16.85 -13.08
CA LEU A 245 0.03 15.82 -12.84
C LEU A 245 1.24 16.01 -13.77
N GLN A 246 1.02 16.21 -15.07
CA GLN A 246 2.08 16.44 -16.06
C GLN A 246 2.89 17.73 -15.81
N ASN A 247 2.27 18.77 -15.26
CA ASN A 247 2.97 20.02 -14.93
C ASN A 247 3.76 19.95 -13.62
N ILE A 248 3.53 18.96 -12.80
CA ILE A 248 4.30 18.68 -11.58
C ILE A 248 5.56 17.90 -11.93
N PHE A 249 5.55 17.13 -13.01
CA PHE A 249 6.64 16.28 -13.53
C PHE A 249 7.36 16.89 -14.69
#